data_14299334883e74d0867cac14cc1f35a0
#
_entry.id   14299334883e74d0867cac14cc1f35a0
#
_cell.length_a   1.000
_cell.length_b   1.000
_cell.length_c   1.000
_cell.angle_alpha   90.00
_cell.angle_beta   90.00
_cell.angle_gamma   90.00
#
_symmetry.space_group_name_H-M   'P 1'
#
loop_
_entity.id
_entity.type
_entity.pdbx_description
1 polymer ?
#
loop_
_entity_poly.entity_id
_entity_poly.type
_entity_poly.pdbx_seq_one_letter_code
_entity_poly.pdbx_strand_id
1 'polypeptide(L)'
;MRLKNLIVFALATSFISTSLVSASADSAKPGQSMTHMKTGAGLASTLEAAGVVLYVQGGATSSVIGDSIGAAAGQYVFHIPITSNKSGVQHLGSNIVFFNTANNLQLQLRNPVIELSTGVVRALVPQAGDQVLDILTITNASTLKAKITRDRKANLRTTAYVGATLSLAPGIAASISSILGLPANSLPDAAAFGSADVTLYGKDKRK
;
A
#
# COMPACT_ATOMS: atom_id res chain seq x y z
N MET A 1 52.66 17.61 -30.94
CA MET A 1 52.37 17.26 -29.52
C MET A 1 51.25 18.16 -29.02
N ARG A 2 50.02 17.68 -28.94
CA ARG A 2 48.85 18.47 -28.50
C ARG A 2 48.44 17.99 -27.13
N LEU A 3 48.59 18.87 -26.13
CA LEU A 3 48.12 18.67 -24.76
C LEU A 3 46.58 18.66 -24.76
N LYS A 4 45.96 17.59 -24.30
CA LYS A 4 44.53 17.51 -24.06
C LYS A 4 44.24 18.02 -22.64
N ASN A 5 43.52 19.10 -22.57
CA ASN A 5 43.01 19.63 -21.30
C ASN A 5 42.00 18.67 -20.70
N LEU A 6 42.34 18.12 -19.54
CA LEU A 6 41.44 17.33 -18.71
C LEU A 6 40.66 18.29 -17.82
N ILE A 7 39.40 18.53 -18.10
CA ILE A 7 38.51 19.29 -17.25
C ILE A 7 37.97 18.33 -16.18
N VAL A 8 38.45 18.48 -14.95
CA VAL A 8 37.92 17.77 -13.79
C VAL A 8 36.69 18.53 -13.32
N PHE A 9 35.51 17.97 -13.54
CA PHE A 9 34.29 18.44 -12.90
C PHE A 9 34.27 17.95 -11.46
N ALA A 10 34.54 18.86 -10.51
CA ALA A 10 34.28 18.62 -9.10
C ALA A 10 32.76 18.73 -8.85
N LEU A 11 32.09 17.60 -8.71
CA LEU A 11 30.71 17.55 -8.23
C LEU A 11 30.72 17.90 -6.74
N ALA A 12 30.33 19.11 -6.42
CA ALA A 12 30.02 19.50 -5.05
C ALA A 12 28.69 18.85 -4.64
N THR A 13 28.75 17.72 -3.96
CA THR A 13 27.60 17.10 -3.30
C THR A 13 27.20 17.96 -2.11
N SER A 14 26.25 18.86 -2.31
CA SER A 14 25.57 19.56 -1.23
C SER A 14 24.70 18.55 -0.49
N PHE A 15 25.15 18.06 0.65
CA PHE A 15 24.28 17.33 1.57
C PHE A 15 23.24 18.29 2.12
N ILE A 16 22.06 18.30 1.53
CA ILE A 16 20.88 18.88 2.15
C ILE A 16 20.50 17.91 3.27
N SER A 17 20.86 18.25 4.49
CA SER A 17 20.33 17.61 5.70
C SER A 17 18.86 17.96 5.81
N THR A 18 18.02 17.23 5.10
CA THR A 18 16.60 17.21 5.38
C THR A 18 16.42 16.56 6.75
N SER A 19 16.06 17.36 7.75
CA SER A 19 15.56 16.86 9.02
C SER A 19 14.42 15.87 8.71
N LEU A 20 14.70 14.57 8.86
CA LEU A 20 13.70 13.52 8.77
C LEU A 20 12.70 13.78 9.90
N VAL A 21 11.60 14.44 9.56
CA VAL A 21 10.39 14.37 10.36
C VAL A 21 10.06 12.88 10.37
N SER A 22 10.29 12.21 11.49
CA SER A 22 9.73 10.88 11.73
C SER A 22 8.25 10.99 11.45
N ALA A 23 7.80 10.45 10.31
CA ALA A 23 6.40 10.27 10.06
C ALA A 23 5.93 9.29 11.14
N SER A 24 5.53 9.84 12.28
CA SER A 24 4.74 9.15 13.28
C SER A 24 3.61 8.51 12.47
N ALA A 25 3.52 7.18 12.49
CA ALA A 25 2.40 6.48 11.89
C ALA A 25 1.15 7.18 12.42
N ASP A 26 0.47 7.90 11.53
CA ASP A 26 -0.66 8.73 11.91
C ASP A 26 -1.73 7.76 12.43
N SER A 27 -1.82 7.61 13.74
CA SER A 27 -2.87 6.82 14.35
C SER A 27 -4.18 7.44 13.88
N ALA A 28 -5.04 6.65 13.24
CA ALA A 28 -6.32 7.10 12.76
C ALA A 28 -7.00 7.94 13.84
N LYS A 29 -7.40 9.16 13.49
CA LYS A 29 -8.09 10.05 14.44
C LYS A 29 -9.30 9.33 14.99
N PRO A 30 -9.57 9.40 16.31
CA PRO A 30 -10.77 8.81 16.89
C PRO A 30 -12.00 9.21 16.08
N GLY A 31 -12.75 8.20 15.58
CA GLY A 31 -13.93 8.40 14.73
C GLY A 31 -13.69 8.34 13.21
N GLN A 32 -12.45 8.33 12.74
CA GLN A 32 -12.15 8.12 11.32
C GLN A 32 -11.69 6.67 11.09
N SER A 33 -12.54 5.88 10.43
CA SER A 33 -12.18 4.51 10.04
C SER A 33 -11.09 4.49 9.00
N MET A 34 -10.10 3.61 9.16
CA MET A 34 -8.89 3.60 8.34
C MET A 34 -8.37 2.18 8.13
N THR A 35 -7.82 1.91 6.96
CA THR A 35 -6.93 0.78 6.71
C THR A 35 -5.51 1.29 6.63
N HIS A 36 -4.64 0.71 7.44
CA HIS A 36 -3.19 0.91 7.36
C HIS A 36 -2.61 -0.33 6.68
N MET A 37 -2.01 -0.15 5.53
CA MET A 37 -1.37 -1.24 4.79
C MET A 37 0.12 -0.95 4.69
N LYS A 38 0.94 -1.98 4.92
CA LYS A 38 2.38 -1.90 4.83
C LYS A 38 2.89 -3.02 3.93
N THR A 39 3.70 -2.66 2.94
CA THR A 39 4.35 -3.67 2.08
C THR A 39 5.38 -4.48 2.85
N GLY A 40 5.74 -5.63 2.32
CA GLY A 40 6.87 -6.41 2.82
C GLY A 40 8.19 -5.63 2.75
N ALA A 41 9.14 -6.00 3.61
CA ALA A 41 10.48 -5.44 3.55
C ALA A 41 11.12 -5.70 2.18
N GLY A 42 11.79 -4.69 1.61
CA GLY A 42 12.45 -4.79 0.31
C GLY A 42 11.54 -4.71 -0.91
N LEU A 43 10.19 -4.71 -0.79
CA LEU A 43 9.32 -4.65 -1.95
C LEU A 43 9.46 -3.31 -2.69
N ALA A 44 9.61 -2.19 -1.96
CA ALA A 44 9.84 -0.89 -2.58
C ALA A 44 11.11 -0.89 -3.42
N SER A 45 12.23 -1.35 -2.86
CA SER A 45 13.52 -1.44 -3.58
C SER A 45 13.45 -2.38 -4.77
N THR A 46 12.70 -3.49 -4.67
CA THR A 46 12.49 -4.42 -5.77
C THR A 46 11.70 -3.77 -6.90
N LEU A 47 10.64 -3.04 -6.59
CA LEU A 47 9.85 -2.31 -7.58
C LEU A 47 10.67 -1.21 -8.25
N GLU A 48 11.42 -0.42 -7.48
CA GLU A 48 12.30 0.63 -8.00
C GLU A 48 13.37 0.05 -8.93
N ALA A 49 14.00 -1.07 -8.57
CA ALA A 49 14.96 -1.77 -9.43
C ALA A 49 14.32 -2.25 -10.74
N ALA A 50 13.04 -2.55 -10.75
CA ALA A 50 12.26 -2.87 -11.95
C ALA A 50 11.73 -1.62 -12.68
N GLY A 51 12.10 -0.40 -12.24
CA GLY A 51 11.61 0.85 -12.80
C GLY A 51 10.16 1.19 -12.42
N VAL A 52 9.60 0.53 -11.42
CA VAL A 52 8.21 0.73 -11.00
C VAL A 52 8.16 1.59 -9.75
N VAL A 53 7.46 2.71 -9.83
CA VAL A 53 7.17 3.62 -8.70
C VAL A 53 5.74 3.42 -8.25
N LEU A 54 5.54 3.42 -6.92
CA LEU A 54 4.24 3.26 -6.30
C LEU A 54 3.81 4.58 -5.66
N TYR A 55 2.59 5.04 -5.95
CA TYR A 55 2.01 6.22 -5.33
C TYR A 55 0.50 6.07 -5.15
N VAL A 56 -0.11 7.00 -4.45
CA VAL A 56 -1.56 7.00 -4.20
C VAL A 56 -2.21 8.27 -4.70
N GLN A 57 -3.51 8.17 -4.98
CA GLN A 57 -4.36 9.27 -5.40
C GLN A 57 -5.68 9.25 -4.62
N GLY A 58 -6.41 10.36 -4.69
CA GLY A 58 -7.69 10.51 -4.02
C GLY A 58 -7.55 10.65 -2.50
N GLY A 59 -8.35 9.90 -1.74
CA GLY A 59 -8.36 10.00 -0.28
C GLY A 59 -7.22 9.25 0.43
N ALA A 60 -6.47 8.40 -0.27
CA ALA A 60 -5.36 7.66 0.32
C ALA A 60 -4.10 8.54 0.43
N THR A 61 -3.27 8.27 1.43
CA THR A 61 -1.94 8.83 1.57
C THR A 61 -0.91 7.71 1.67
N SER A 62 0.34 7.98 1.28
CA SER A 62 1.42 7.02 1.40
C SER A 62 2.73 7.67 1.82
N SER A 63 3.59 6.88 2.43
CA SER A 63 4.97 7.22 2.71
C SER A 63 5.86 6.02 2.40
N VAL A 64 7.12 6.27 2.08
CA VAL A 64 8.15 5.24 1.94
C VAL A 64 9.06 5.32 3.15
N ILE A 65 9.22 4.20 3.82
CA ILE A 65 10.22 4.04 4.88
C ILE A 65 11.44 3.42 4.22
N GLY A 66 12.50 4.21 4.04
CA GLY A 66 13.71 3.79 3.36
C GLY A 66 14.79 3.29 4.31
N ASP A 67 15.77 2.59 3.76
CA ASP A 67 16.94 2.05 4.46
C ASP A 67 17.81 3.13 5.09
N SER A 68 17.76 4.35 4.56
CA SER A 68 18.51 5.51 5.04
C SER A 68 18.22 5.90 6.49
N ILE A 69 17.17 5.38 7.09
CA ILE A 69 16.78 5.65 8.49
C ILE A 69 16.98 4.44 9.41
N GLY A 70 17.70 3.41 8.95
CA GLY A 70 17.96 2.21 9.74
C GLY A 70 16.72 1.39 10.11
N ALA A 71 15.58 1.69 9.50
CA ALA A 71 14.41 0.85 9.55
C ALA A 71 14.52 -0.25 8.48
N ALA A 72 13.77 -1.31 8.61
CA ALA A 72 13.75 -2.37 7.61
C ALA A 72 13.63 -1.80 6.18
N ALA A 73 14.41 -2.37 5.28
CA ALA A 73 14.55 -1.98 3.88
C ALA A 73 13.22 -1.60 3.22
N GLY A 74 13.20 -0.49 2.54
CA GLY A 74 12.16 0.14 1.74
C GLY A 74 10.76 -0.49 1.80
N GLN A 75 9.89 0.09 2.60
CA GLN A 75 8.49 -0.28 2.70
C GLN A 75 7.61 0.90 2.30
N TYR A 76 6.56 0.64 1.53
CA TYR A 76 5.46 1.59 1.38
C TYR A 76 4.48 1.40 2.54
N VAL A 77 4.06 2.49 3.14
CA VAL A 77 2.99 2.54 4.14
C VAL A 77 1.84 3.34 3.55
N PHE A 78 0.65 2.77 3.55
CA PHE A 78 -0.56 3.38 3.04
C PHE A 78 -1.55 3.62 4.16
N HIS A 79 -2.17 4.79 4.16
CA HIS A 79 -3.29 5.15 5.00
C HIS A 79 -4.50 5.35 4.10
N ILE A 80 -5.45 4.43 4.13
CA ILE A 80 -6.56 4.39 3.19
C ILE A 80 -7.87 4.57 3.96
N PRO A 81 -8.56 5.72 3.80
CA PRO A 81 -9.81 6.00 4.50
C PRO A 81 -10.89 4.98 4.14
N ILE A 82 -11.59 4.49 5.15
CA ILE A 82 -12.72 3.59 4.97
C ILE A 82 -13.99 4.43 4.83
N THR A 83 -14.69 4.27 3.71
CA THR A 83 -15.91 5.00 3.38
C THR A 83 -17.18 4.25 3.78
N SER A 84 -17.14 2.92 3.82
CA SER A 84 -18.25 2.07 4.21
C SER A 84 -17.76 0.68 4.66
N ASN A 85 -18.56 0.02 5.49
CA ASN A 85 -18.31 -1.38 5.89
C ASN A 85 -19.56 -2.26 5.77
N LYS A 86 -20.54 -1.85 4.96
CA LYS A 86 -21.80 -2.59 4.79
C LYS A 86 -21.63 -3.85 3.94
N SER A 87 -20.78 -3.79 2.91
CA SER A 87 -20.50 -4.89 1.99
C SER A 87 -18.99 -5.01 1.80
N GLY A 88 -18.31 -5.50 2.83
CA GLY A 88 -16.85 -5.42 2.92
C GLY A 88 -16.36 -4.05 3.38
N VAL A 89 -15.07 -3.93 3.61
CA VAL A 89 -14.41 -2.67 3.99
C VAL A 89 -14.08 -1.89 2.74
N GLN A 90 -14.86 -0.87 2.42
CA GLN A 90 -14.79 -0.11 1.17
C GLN A 90 -13.97 1.16 1.32
N HIS A 91 -13.19 1.50 0.29
CA HIS A 91 -12.31 2.65 0.22
C HIS A 91 -12.60 3.49 -1.03
N LEU A 92 -13.85 3.93 -1.18
CA LEU A 92 -14.28 4.72 -2.33
C LEU A 92 -13.48 6.03 -2.43
N GLY A 93 -13.06 6.36 -3.66
CA GLY A 93 -12.25 7.55 -3.93
C GLY A 93 -10.76 7.36 -3.66
N SER A 94 -10.31 6.19 -3.18
CA SER A 94 -8.89 5.87 -3.03
C SER A 94 -8.37 5.10 -4.24
N ASN A 95 -7.13 5.39 -4.64
CA ASN A 95 -6.47 4.76 -5.78
C ASN A 95 -5.00 4.51 -5.45
N ILE A 96 -4.53 3.28 -5.68
CA ILE A 96 -3.11 2.91 -5.59
C ILE A 96 -2.61 2.72 -7.00
N VAL A 97 -1.52 3.38 -7.37
CA VAL A 97 -0.97 3.40 -8.73
C VAL A 97 0.44 2.85 -8.73
N PHE A 98 0.66 1.87 -9.57
CA PHE A 98 1.98 1.39 -9.97
C PHE A 98 2.30 2.04 -11.32
N PHE A 99 3.43 2.69 -11.43
CA PHE A 99 3.85 3.39 -12.64
C PHE A 99 5.24 2.90 -13.06
N ASN A 100 5.33 2.36 -14.28
CA ASN A 100 6.59 1.97 -14.87
C ASN A 100 7.23 3.16 -15.60
N THR A 101 8.32 3.67 -15.06
CA THR A 101 9.03 4.85 -15.58
C THR A 101 9.73 4.61 -16.91
N ALA A 102 10.01 3.34 -17.26
CA ALA A 102 10.70 2.99 -18.50
C ALA A 102 9.81 3.08 -19.75
N ASN A 103 8.49 2.84 -19.59
CA ASN A 103 7.55 2.77 -20.71
C ASN A 103 6.28 3.60 -20.51
N ASN A 104 6.15 4.31 -19.39
CA ASN A 104 4.99 5.12 -18.98
C ASN A 104 3.68 4.32 -18.84
N LEU A 105 3.75 3.00 -18.70
CA LEU A 105 2.57 2.20 -18.39
C LEU A 105 2.24 2.28 -16.91
N GLN A 106 0.96 2.17 -16.60
CA GLN A 106 0.49 2.21 -15.22
C GLN A 106 -0.59 1.17 -14.95
N LEU A 107 -0.61 0.68 -13.73
CA LEU A 107 -1.68 -0.11 -13.16
C LEU A 107 -2.35 0.71 -12.07
N GLN A 108 -3.66 0.88 -12.14
CA GLN A 108 -4.45 1.57 -11.13
C GLN A 108 -5.35 0.58 -10.40
N LEU A 109 -5.29 0.58 -9.08
CA LEU A 109 -6.16 -0.19 -8.20
C LEU A 109 -7.13 0.79 -7.54
N ARG A 110 -8.30 0.98 -8.16
CA ARG A 110 -9.32 1.96 -7.73
C ARG A 110 -10.31 1.35 -6.77
N ASN A 111 -10.73 2.16 -5.79
CA ASN A 111 -11.80 1.83 -4.86
C ASN A 111 -11.62 0.44 -4.21
N PRO A 112 -10.49 0.14 -3.57
CA PRO A 112 -10.26 -1.18 -3.03
C PRO A 112 -11.32 -1.56 -1.99
N VAL A 113 -11.67 -2.86 -1.98
CA VAL A 113 -12.62 -3.46 -1.05
C VAL A 113 -11.97 -4.66 -0.37
N ILE A 114 -11.97 -4.67 0.96
CA ILE A 114 -11.45 -5.80 1.74
C ILE A 114 -12.64 -6.63 2.23
N GLU A 115 -12.71 -7.88 1.80
CA GLU A 115 -13.68 -8.85 2.29
C GLU A 115 -13.05 -9.74 3.35
N LEU A 116 -13.15 -9.32 4.61
CA LEU A 116 -12.52 -10.02 5.74
C LEU A 116 -13.03 -11.46 5.92
N SER A 117 -14.28 -11.74 5.53
CA SER A 117 -14.89 -13.07 5.66
C SER A 117 -14.34 -14.09 4.66
N THR A 118 -14.02 -13.66 3.46
CA THR A 118 -13.46 -14.51 2.39
C THR A 118 -11.96 -14.40 2.28
N GLY A 119 -11.38 -13.39 2.92
CA GLY A 119 -9.94 -13.12 2.86
C GLY A 119 -9.48 -12.57 1.51
N VAL A 120 -10.32 -11.83 0.80
CA VAL A 120 -10.01 -11.29 -0.51
C VAL A 120 -9.98 -9.76 -0.49
N VAL A 121 -9.03 -9.18 -1.20
CA VAL A 121 -8.98 -7.74 -1.49
C VAL A 121 -9.19 -7.54 -2.98
N ARG A 122 -10.24 -6.81 -3.34
CA ARG A 122 -10.61 -6.49 -4.73
C ARG A 122 -10.37 -5.04 -5.04
N ALA A 123 -10.09 -4.75 -6.30
CA ALA A 123 -10.06 -3.38 -6.80
C ALA A 123 -10.58 -3.31 -8.24
N LEU A 124 -11.12 -2.17 -8.62
CA LEU A 124 -11.41 -1.84 -10.01
C LEU A 124 -10.09 -1.55 -10.73
N VAL A 125 -9.85 -2.23 -11.83
CA VAL A 125 -8.63 -2.11 -12.66
C VAL A 125 -9.01 -1.59 -14.05
N PRO A 126 -8.88 -0.28 -14.31
CA PRO A 126 -9.23 0.31 -15.61
C PRO A 126 -8.45 -0.30 -16.77
N GLN A 127 -7.18 -0.62 -16.55
CA GLN A 127 -6.31 -1.19 -17.58
C GLN A 127 -6.68 -2.63 -17.98
N ALA A 128 -7.51 -3.28 -17.18
CA ALA A 128 -8.10 -4.59 -17.50
C ALA A 128 -9.53 -4.48 -18.07
N GLY A 129 -9.89 -3.34 -18.66
CA GLY A 129 -11.23 -3.09 -19.21
C GLY A 129 -12.26 -2.77 -18.14
N ASP A 130 -11.88 -1.99 -17.13
CA ASP A 130 -12.74 -1.59 -15.99
C ASP A 130 -13.31 -2.80 -15.19
N GLN A 131 -12.52 -3.86 -15.10
CA GLN A 131 -12.92 -5.05 -14.34
C GLN A 131 -12.56 -4.91 -12.85
N VAL A 132 -13.41 -5.50 -12.00
CA VAL A 132 -13.09 -5.71 -10.58
C VAL A 132 -12.36 -7.04 -10.46
N LEU A 133 -11.11 -6.98 -10.05
CA LEU A 133 -10.23 -8.14 -9.92
C LEU A 133 -9.88 -8.42 -8.46
N ASP A 134 -9.68 -9.70 -8.14
CA ASP A 134 -9.07 -10.12 -6.89
C ASP A 134 -7.55 -9.81 -6.98
N ILE A 135 -7.09 -8.86 -6.17
CA ILE A 135 -5.70 -8.37 -6.23
C ILE A 135 -4.83 -9.00 -5.16
N LEU A 136 -5.35 -9.08 -3.93
CA LEU A 136 -4.64 -9.67 -2.80
C LEU A 136 -5.50 -10.70 -2.09
N THR A 137 -4.83 -11.66 -1.46
CA THR A 137 -5.42 -12.64 -0.55
C THR A 137 -4.92 -12.38 0.86
N ILE A 138 -5.82 -12.42 1.84
CA ILE A 138 -5.48 -12.40 3.28
C ILE A 138 -5.20 -13.84 3.69
N THR A 139 -3.93 -14.20 3.80
CA THR A 139 -3.52 -15.60 4.00
C THR A 139 -3.86 -16.15 5.39
N ASN A 140 -4.06 -15.26 6.37
CA ASN A 140 -4.46 -15.61 7.74
C ASN A 140 -5.91 -15.25 8.06
N ALA A 141 -6.78 -15.10 7.07
CA ALA A 141 -8.18 -14.66 7.27
C ALA A 141 -8.96 -15.52 8.29
N SER A 142 -8.75 -16.83 8.29
CA SER A 142 -9.42 -17.77 9.20
C SER A 142 -9.05 -17.57 10.69
N THR A 143 -7.88 -17.00 10.96
CA THR A 143 -7.37 -16.75 12.32
C THR A 143 -7.47 -15.29 12.74
N LEU A 144 -7.78 -14.39 11.79
CA LEU A 144 -7.88 -12.97 12.02
C LEU A 144 -9.12 -12.64 12.85
N LYS A 145 -8.92 -12.14 14.08
CA LYS A 145 -10.01 -11.85 15.00
C LYS A 145 -10.17 -10.34 15.22
N ALA A 146 -11.43 -9.92 15.30
CA ALA A 146 -11.76 -8.56 15.68
C ALA A 146 -11.48 -8.30 17.17
N LYS A 147 -10.68 -7.26 17.45
CA LYS A 147 -10.55 -6.68 18.79
C LYS A 147 -11.54 -5.53 18.93
N ILE A 148 -12.49 -5.65 19.86
CA ILE A 148 -13.51 -4.64 20.09
C ILE A 148 -13.18 -3.90 21.39
N THR A 149 -13.05 -2.58 21.29
CA THR A 149 -12.94 -1.67 22.44
C THR A 149 -14.09 -0.68 22.44
N ARG A 150 -14.47 -0.19 23.63
CA ARG A 150 -15.58 0.76 23.81
C ARG A 150 -15.14 1.88 24.72
N ASP A 151 -15.35 3.10 24.27
CA ASP A 151 -15.26 4.29 25.09
C ASP A 151 -16.69 4.79 25.37
N ARG A 152 -17.18 4.53 26.59
CA ARG A 152 -18.53 4.93 26.99
C ARG A 152 -18.67 6.45 27.12
N LYS A 153 -17.60 7.16 27.49
CA LYS A 153 -17.61 8.63 27.62
C LYS A 153 -17.75 9.28 26.25
N ALA A 154 -17.02 8.77 25.24
CA ALA A 154 -17.10 9.25 23.89
C ALA A 154 -18.24 8.62 23.07
N ASN A 155 -19.01 7.68 23.64
CA ASN A 155 -20.03 6.88 22.92
C ASN A 155 -19.45 6.23 21.66
N LEU A 156 -18.23 5.72 21.76
CA LEU A 156 -17.46 5.20 20.64
C LEU A 156 -17.17 3.71 20.80
N ARG A 157 -17.45 2.95 19.74
CA ARG A 157 -17.03 1.56 19.58
C ARG A 157 -15.95 1.50 18.50
N THR A 158 -14.81 0.93 18.83
CA THR A 158 -13.73 0.63 17.88
C THR A 158 -13.68 -0.86 17.64
N THR A 159 -13.65 -1.26 16.37
CA THR A 159 -13.42 -2.65 15.95
C THR A 159 -12.14 -2.68 15.12
N ALA A 160 -11.11 -3.37 15.61
CA ALA A 160 -9.83 -3.46 14.93
C ALA A 160 -9.52 -4.91 14.54
N TYR A 161 -9.05 -5.09 13.29
CA TYR A 161 -8.43 -6.30 12.80
C TYR A 161 -6.97 -5.97 12.58
N VAL A 162 -6.07 -6.66 13.28
CA VAL A 162 -4.64 -6.33 13.29
C VAL A 162 -3.84 -7.49 12.75
N GLY A 163 -2.87 -7.19 11.89
CA GLY A 163 -1.93 -8.18 11.38
C GLY A 163 -2.52 -9.08 10.28
N ALA A 164 -3.43 -8.57 9.44
CA ALA A 164 -3.81 -9.28 8.23
C ALA A 164 -2.59 -9.44 7.33
N THR A 165 -2.21 -10.67 6.99
CA THR A 165 -1.08 -10.97 6.11
C THR A 165 -1.56 -11.04 4.67
N LEU A 166 -0.91 -10.29 3.78
CA LEU A 166 -1.32 -10.12 2.39
C LEU A 166 -0.34 -10.81 1.45
N SER A 167 -0.87 -11.52 0.45
CA SER A 167 -0.15 -12.00 -0.72
C SER A 167 -0.88 -11.61 -2.00
N LEU A 168 -0.18 -11.62 -3.14
CA LEU A 168 -0.86 -11.48 -4.43
C LEU A 168 -1.89 -12.60 -4.59
N ALA A 169 -3.05 -12.26 -5.15
CA ALA A 169 -4.06 -13.28 -5.49
C ALA A 169 -3.52 -14.21 -6.58
N PRO A 170 -3.93 -15.49 -6.60
CA PRO A 170 -3.48 -16.44 -7.62
C PRO A 170 -3.73 -15.93 -9.05
N GLY A 171 -2.72 -16.01 -9.91
CA GLY A 171 -2.77 -15.60 -11.31
C GLY A 171 -2.70 -14.09 -11.57
N ILE A 172 -2.78 -13.24 -10.55
CA ILE A 172 -2.75 -11.78 -10.73
C ILE A 172 -1.37 -11.25 -11.11
N ALA A 173 -0.30 -11.93 -10.69
CA ALA A 173 1.08 -11.52 -10.95
C ALA A 173 1.38 -11.38 -12.45
N ALA A 174 0.91 -12.31 -13.26
CA ALA A 174 1.05 -12.26 -14.72
C ALA A 174 0.30 -11.07 -15.34
N SER A 175 -0.91 -10.78 -14.86
CA SER A 175 -1.71 -9.64 -15.31
C SER A 175 -1.04 -8.32 -14.96
N ILE A 176 -0.52 -8.17 -13.74
CA ILE A 176 0.23 -6.99 -13.30
C ILE A 176 1.46 -6.79 -14.18
N SER A 177 2.25 -7.84 -14.40
CA SER A 177 3.44 -7.79 -15.26
C SER A 177 3.09 -7.36 -16.68
N SER A 178 2.04 -7.93 -17.25
CA SER A 178 1.57 -7.59 -18.60
C SER A 178 1.11 -6.14 -18.71
N ILE A 179 0.29 -5.65 -17.77
CA ILE A 179 -0.21 -4.27 -17.76
C ILE A 179 0.94 -3.26 -17.63
N LEU A 180 1.95 -3.57 -16.81
CA LEU A 180 3.10 -2.69 -16.60
C LEU A 180 4.20 -2.87 -17.65
N GLY A 181 4.06 -3.81 -18.60
CA GLY A 181 5.09 -4.10 -19.59
C GLY A 181 6.38 -4.63 -18.98
N LEU A 182 6.28 -5.36 -17.87
CA LEU A 182 7.42 -6.02 -17.22
C LEU A 182 7.72 -7.36 -17.93
N PRO A 183 8.96 -7.86 -17.86
CA PRO A 183 9.28 -9.19 -18.33
C PRO A 183 8.38 -10.26 -17.70
N ALA A 184 8.07 -11.31 -18.45
CA ALA A 184 7.31 -12.43 -17.92
C ALA A 184 7.99 -13.00 -16.65
N ASN A 185 7.18 -13.36 -15.66
CA ASN A 185 7.64 -13.87 -14.36
C ASN A 185 8.47 -12.89 -13.50
N SER A 186 8.43 -11.59 -13.78
CA SER A 186 9.05 -10.56 -12.92
C SER A 186 8.46 -10.55 -11.51
N LEU A 187 7.19 -10.91 -11.38
CA LEU A 187 6.50 -11.04 -10.12
C LEU A 187 6.14 -12.51 -9.89
N PRO A 188 6.60 -13.14 -8.80
CA PRO A 188 6.18 -14.49 -8.44
C PRO A 188 4.68 -14.55 -8.17
N ASP A 189 4.01 -15.62 -8.59
CA ASP A 189 2.62 -15.84 -8.22
C ASP A 189 2.48 -16.04 -6.71
N ALA A 190 1.39 -15.55 -6.14
CA ALA A 190 1.14 -15.54 -4.69
C ALA A 190 2.27 -14.90 -3.86
N ALA A 191 3.07 -14.00 -4.46
CA ALA A 191 4.14 -13.32 -3.73
C ALA A 191 3.62 -12.60 -2.49
N ALA A 192 4.40 -12.63 -1.41
CA ALA A 192 4.08 -11.89 -0.19
C ALA A 192 4.05 -10.39 -0.51
N PHE A 193 2.92 -9.73 -0.22
CA PHE A 193 2.75 -8.31 -0.46
C PHE A 193 3.03 -7.47 0.78
N GLY A 194 2.63 -7.96 1.96
CA GLY A 194 2.81 -7.23 3.20
C GLY A 194 1.76 -7.54 4.27
N SER A 195 1.33 -6.51 4.97
CA SER A 195 0.32 -6.63 6.02
C SER A 195 -0.67 -5.45 6.01
N ALA A 196 -1.83 -5.65 6.63
CA ALA A 196 -2.82 -4.59 6.83
C ALA A 196 -3.46 -4.66 8.21
N ASP A 197 -3.75 -3.48 8.75
CA ASP A 197 -4.57 -3.27 9.93
C ASP A 197 -5.82 -2.48 9.55
N VAL A 198 -6.99 -2.98 9.94
CA VAL A 198 -8.27 -2.34 9.65
C VAL A 198 -8.87 -1.84 10.96
N THR A 199 -9.14 -0.54 11.06
CA THR A 199 -9.78 0.08 12.23
C THR A 199 -11.11 0.71 11.83
N LEU A 200 -12.18 0.23 12.41
CA LEU A 200 -13.54 0.69 12.20
C LEU A 200 -14.06 1.41 13.45
N TYR A 201 -14.51 2.63 13.28
CA TYR A 201 -15.17 3.40 14.33
C TYR A 201 -16.68 3.44 14.09
N GLY A 202 -17.43 3.31 15.15
CA GLY A 202 -18.87 3.39 15.15
C GLY A 202 -19.43 3.84 16.49
N LYS A 203 -20.71 4.23 16.52
CA LYS A 203 -21.39 4.55 17.78
C LYS A 203 -21.56 3.30 18.64
N ASP A 204 -21.34 3.41 19.94
CA ASP A 204 -21.72 2.33 20.88
C ASP A 204 -23.23 2.35 21.08
N LYS A 205 -23.93 1.38 20.47
CA LYS A 205 -25.40 1.29 20.53
C LYS A 205 -25.93 0.67 21.81
N ARG A 206 -25.09 0.29 22.75
CA ARG A 206 -25.52 -0.22 24.04
C ARG A 206 -25.68 0.94 25.01
N LYS A 207 -26.94 1.32 25.23
CA LYS A 207 -27.33 2.13 26.36
C LYS A 207 -27.44 1.25 27.62
#